data_2c8e580f26e444e3575043de75892b8d
#
_entry.id   2c8e580f26e444e3575043de75892b8d
#
_cell.length_a   1.000
_cell.length_b   1.000
_cell.length_c   1.000
_cell.angle_alpha   90.00
_cell.angle_beta   90.00
_cell.angle_gamma   90.00
#
_symmetry.space_group_name_H-M   'P 1'
#
loop_
_entity.id
_entity.type
_entity.pdbx_description
1 polymer ?
#
loop_
_entity_poly.entity_id
_entity_poly.type
_entity_poly.pdbx_seq_one_letter_code
_entity_poly.pdbx_strand_id
1 'polypeptide(L)'
;MEQIPLFPIEARLTRIDPARNTWRFYEMSVQRDLFGGAVLIRRWGRIGTAGRLRLDLHANEGAAANALAVLLRLRLRRGYRWAGAVA
;
A
#
# COMPACT_ATOMS: atom_id res chain seq x y z
N MET A 1 -13.51 2.94 -15.12
CA MET A 1 -13.16 1.89 -14.14
C MET A 1 -11.64 1.82 -14.01
N GLU A 2 -11.13 1.97 -12.81
CA GLU A 2 -9.69 1.87 -12.61
C GLU A 2 -9.24 0.41 -12.70
N GLN A 3 -8.10 0.22 -13.34
CA GLN A 3 -7.51 -1.09 -13.50
C GLN A 3 -6.29 -1.21 -12.57
N ILE A 4 -6.31 -2.21 -11.71
CA ILE A 4 -5.18 -2.50 -10.84
C ILE A 4 -4.07 -3.14 -11.69
N PRO A 5 -2.83 -2.62 -11.65
CA PRO A 5 -1.71 -3.24 -12.37
C PRO A 5 -1.51 -4.69 -11.95
N LEU A 6 -1.05 -5.52 -12.89
CA LEU A 6 -0.82 -6.94 -12.63
C LEU A 6 0.32 -7.16 -11.62
N PHE A 7 1.37 -6.34 -11.67
CA PHE A 7 2.51 -6.40 -10.76
C PHE A 7 2.78 -5.02 -10.16
N PRO A 8 1.95 -4.57 -9.20
CA PRO A 8 2.11 -3.23 -8.65
C PRO A 8 3.35 -3.15 -7.75
N ILE A 9 4.10 -2.04 -7.87
CA ILE A 9 5.19 -1.68 -6.97
C ILE A 9 4.83 -0.50 -6.07
N GLU A 10 3.66 0.07 -6.27
CA GLU A 10 3.07 1.06 -5.39
C GLU A 10 1.55 0.96 -5.46
N ALA A 11 0.90 1.31 -4.37
CA ALA A 11 -0.55 1.24 -4.26
C ALA A 11 -1.06 2.26 -3.25
N ARG A 12 -2.12 2.96 -3.62
CA ARG A 12 -2.90 3.75 -2.69
C ARG A 12 -4.31 3.17 -2.63
N LEU A 13 -4.75 2.85 -1.43
CA LEU A 13 -6.06 2.29 -1.17
C LEU A 13 -6.82 3.22 -0.22
N THR A 14 -8.13 3.24 -0.37
CA THR A 14 -9.00 3.95 0.56
C THR A 14 -10.15 3.07 0.99
N ARG A 15 -10.60 3.28 2.21
CA ARG A 15 -11.83 2.70 2.72
C ARG A 15 -12.69 3.83 3.26
N ILE A 16 -13.79 4.10 2.57
CA ILE A 16 -14.66 5.22 2.88
C ILE A 16 -16.08 4.69 3.11
N ASP A 17 -16.56 4.86 4.33
CA ASP A 17 -17.92 4.51 4.73
C ASP A 17 -18.46 5.63 5.62
N PRO A 18 -19.09 6.67 5.03
CA PRO A 18 -19.58 7.82 5.80
C PRO A 18 -20.57 7.46 6.90
N ALA A 19 -21.40 6.44 6.67
CA ALA A 19 -22.39 6.00 7.65
C ALA A 19 -21.75 5.50 8.94
N ARG A 20 -20.51 5.00 8.86
CA ARG A 20 -19.73 4.53 10.00
C ARG A 20 -18.60 5.48 10.38
N ASN A 21 -18.59 6.67 9.81
CA ASN A 21 -17.50 7.64 9.99
C ASN A 21 -16.12 7.02 9.71
N THR A 22 -16.03 6.18 8.69
CA THR A 22 -14.78 5.52 8.28
C THR A 22 -14.19 6.26 7.09
N TRP A 23 -12.99 6.81 7.29
CA TRP A 23 -12.25 7.59 6.30
C TRP A 23 -10.78 7.20 6.40
N ARG A 24 -10.40 6.06 5.78
CA ARG A 24 -9.07 5.48 5.93
C ARG A 24 -8.32 5.40 4.62
N PHE A 25 -7.01 5.56 4.71
CA PHE A 25 -6.10 5.31 3.60
C PHE A 25 -5.07 4.25 3.98
N TYR A 26 -4.52 3.60 2.96
CA TYR A 26 -3.39 2.68 3.10
C TYR A 26 -2.53 2.82 1.84
N GLU A 27 -1.26 3.21 2.02
CA GLU A 27 -0.32 3.41 0.93
C GLU A 27 0.85 2.46 1.08
N MET A 28 1.33 1.92 -0.03
CA MET A 28 2.49 1.06 -0.09
C MET A 28 3.35 1.44 -1.28
N SER A 29 4.68 1.36 -1.11
CA SER A 29 5.61 1.50 -2.21
C SER A 29 6.85 0.64 -1.98
N VAL A 30 7.43 0.14 -3.07
CA VAL A 30 8.68 -0.61 -3.05
C VAL A 30 9.79 0.31 -3.52
N GLN A 31 10.84 0.43 -2.70
CA GLN A 31 12.03 1.22 -2.99
C GLN A 31 13.25 0.32 -2.97
N ARG A 32 14.10 0.39 -4.00
CA ARG A 32 15.38 -0.33 -3.99
C ARG A 32 16.40 0.43 -3.14
N ASP A 33 17.23 -0.30 -2.39
CA ASP A 33 18.37 0.30 -1.74
C ASP A 33 19.64 0.20 -2.62
N LEU A 34 20.75 0.78 -2.12
CA LEU A 34 22.00 0.82 -2.88
C LEU A 34 22.74 -0.52 -2.88
N PHE A 35 22.31 -1.50 -2.10
CA PHE A 35 23.02 -2.76 -1.87
C PHE A 35 22.27 -3.98 -2.41
N GLY A 36 21.30 -3.76 -3.32
CA GLY A 36 20.53 -4.85 -3.93
C GLY A 36 19.31 -5.29 -3.11
N GLY A 37 19.15 -4.79 -1.89
CA GLY A 37 17.95 -5.00 -1.10
C GLY A 37 16.82 -4.09 -1.53
N ALA A 38 15.70 -4.21 -0.85
CA ALA A 38 14.56 -3.35 -1.06
C ALA A 38 13.83 -3.10 0.25
N VAL A 39 13.06 -2.02 0.30
CA VAL A 39 12.20 -1.70 1.42
C VAL A 39 10.77 -1.56 0.93
N LEU A 40 9.84 -2.19 1.64
CA LEU A 40 8.42 -1.94 1.47
C LEU A 40 8.02 -0.86 2.48
N ILE A 41 7.64 0.30 1.96
CA ILE A 41 7.21 1.43 2.77
C ILE A 41 5.69 1.37 2.86
N ARG A 42 5.17 1.35 4.09
CA ARG A 42 3.72 1.32 4.35
C ARG A 42 3.33 2.52 5.19
N ARG A 43 2.25 3.19 4.78
CA ARG A 43 1.68 4.30 5.54
C ARG A 43 0.16 4.16 5.55
N TRP A 44 -0.45 4.32 6.71
CA TRP A 44 -1.90 4.15 6.85
C TRP A 44 -2.45 5.03 7.96
N GLY A 45 -3.72 5.32 7.89
CA GLY A 45 -4.39 6.13 8.90
C GLY A 45 -5.70 6.72 8.41
N ARG A 46 -6.12 7.77 9.11
CA ARG A 46 -7.30 8.53 8.70
C ARG A 46 -6.93 9.48 7.57
N ILE A 47 -7.80 9.56 6.57
CA ILE A 47 -7.64 10.51 5.46
C ILE A 47 -7.55 11.93 6.02
N GLY A 48 -6.56 12.69 5.57
CA GLY A 48 -6.27 14.03 6.06
C GLY A 48 -5.24 14.09 7.18
N THR A 49 -4.72 12.94 7.64
CA THR A 49 -3.64 12.88 8.62
C THR A 49 -2.38 12.28 7.98
N ALA A 50 -1.24 12.46 8.65
CA ALA A 50 0.01 11.82 8.21
C ALA A 50 -0.03 10.29 8.39
N GLY A 51 -0.80 9.80 9.34
CA GLY A 51 -0.92 8.38 9.63
C GLY A 51 0.32 7.79 10.29
N ARG A 52 0.41 6.47 10.24
CA ARG A 52 1.55 5.69 10.74
C ARG A 52 2.41 5.26 9.58
N LEU A 53 3.72 5.18 9.83
CA LEU A 53 4.70 4.75 8.84
C LEU A 53 5.40 3.50 9.34
N ARG A 54 5.60 2.53 8.44
CA ARG A 54 6.39 1.33 8.72
C ARG A 54 7.25 1.00 7.51
N LEU A 55 8.50 0.62 7.77
CA LEU A 55 9.46 0.19 6.77
C LEU A 55 9.77 -1.29 6.99
N ASP A 56 9.49 -2.12 6.00
CA ASP A 56 9.80 -3.55 6.04
C ASP A 56 10.96 -3.83 5.07
N LEU A 57 12.08 -4.31 5.61
CA LEU A 57 13.27 -4.63 4.81
C LEU A 57 13.12 -6.00 4.16
N HIS A 58 13.52 -6.09 2.90
CA HIS A 58 13.50 -7.32 2.11
C HIS A 58 14.83 -7.53 1.39
N ALA A 59 15.14 -8.78 1.10
CA ALA A 59 16.42 -9.15 0.47
C ALA A 59 16.56 -8.58 -0.95
N ASN A 60 15.45 -8.39 -1.66
CA ASN A 60 15.46 -7.86 -3.03
C ASN A 60 14.09 -7.27 -3.37
N GLU A 61 14.03 -6.63 -4.53
CA GLU A 61 12.82 -5.98 -5.02
C GLU A 61 11.67 -6.98 -5.24
N GLY A 62 11.96 -8.18 -5.75
CA GLY A 62 10.94 -9.22 -5.97
C GLY A 62 10.26 -9.64 -4.68
N ALA A 63 11.03 -9.84 -3.61
CA ALA A 63 10.49 -10.19 -2.30
C ALA A 63 9.60 -9.07 -1.75
N ALA A 64 10.04 -7.82 -1.88
CA ALA A 64 9.24 -6.67 -1.45
C ALA A 64 7.94 -6.53 -2.26
N ALA A 65 8.01 -6.73 -3.58
CA ALA A 65 6.84 -6.69 -4.45
C ALA A 65 5.84 -7.81 -4.12
N ASN A 66 6.32 -9.00 -3.80
CA ASN A 66 5.46 -10.10 -3.34
C ASN A 66 4.76 -9.75 -2.03
N ALA A 67 5.47 -9.15 -1.10
CA ALA A 67 4.88 -8.71 0.17
C ALA A 67 3.80 -7.65 -0.06
N LEU A 68 4.04 -6.69 -0.95
CA LEU A 68 3.05 -5.70 -1.34
C LEU A 68 1.80 -6.38 -1.91
N ALA A 69 1.96 -7.34 -2.81
CA ALA A 69 0.84 -8.04 -3.43
C ALA A 69 -0.02 -8.78 -2.40
N VAL A 70 0.60 -9.41 -1.41
CA VAL A 70 -0.12 -10.09 -0.31
C VAL A 70 -0.94 -9.09 0.49
N LEU A 71 -0.32 -7.98 0.90
CA LEU A 71 -1.00 -6.95 1.68
C LEU A 71 -2.12 -6.28 0.88
N LEU A 72 -1.91 -6.04 -0.40
CA LEU A 72 -2.93 -5.48 -1.29
C LEU A 72 -4.17 -6.38 -1.29
N ARG A 73 -4.01 -7.69 -1.50
CA ARG A 73 -5.14 -8.63 -1.49
C ARG A 73 -5.88 -8.63 -0.16
N LEU A 74 -5.13 -8.61 0.96
CA LEU A 74 -5.73 -8.58 2.30
C LEU A 74 -6.57 -7.32 2.52
N ARG A 75 -6.06 -6.17 2.09
CA ARG A 75 -6.77 -4.90 2.25
C ARG A 75 -8.00 -4.82 1.36
N LEU A 76 -7.92 -5.30 0.13
CA LEU A 76 -9.08 -5.37 -0.76
C LEU A 76 -10.19 -6.24 -0.15
N ARG A 77 -9.84 -7.37 0.47
CA ARG A 77 -10.81 -8.22 1.17
C ARG A 77 -11.46 -7.52 2.36
N ARG A 78 -10.78 -6.57 2.98
CA ARG A 78 -11.29 -5.81 4.13
C ARG A 78 -12.08 -4.56 3.73
N GLY A 79 -12.41 -4.43 2.45
CA GLY A 79 -13.23 -3.34 1.96
C GLY A 79 -12.47 -2.11 1.50
N TYR A 80 -11.14 -2.15 1.46
CA TYR A 80 -10.36 -1.10 0.83
C TYR A 80 -10.55 -1.17 -0.69
N ARG A 81 -10.47 -0.04 -1.35
CA ARG A 81 -10.57 0.07 -2.80
C ARG A 81 -9.33 0.73 -3.37
N TRP A 82 -8.97 0.34 -4.57
CA TRP A 82 -7.86 0.94 -5.29
C TRP A 82 -8.14 2.43 -5.55
N ALA A 83 -7.18 3.28 -5.21
CA ALA A 83 -7.27 4.73 -5.39
C ALA A 83 -6.12 5.29 -6.24
N GLY A 84 -5.30 4.41 -6.84
CA GLY A 84 -4.22 4.79 -7.74
C GLY A 84 -2.84 4.54 -7.17
N ALA A 85 -1.83 5.19 -7.76
CA ALA A 85 -0.46 5.13 -7.30
C ALA A 85 -0.22 6.15 -6.19
N VAL A 86 0.85 5.93 -5.42
CA VAL A 86 1.32 6.90 -4.42
C VAL A 86 1.88 8.12 -5.16
N ALA A 87 1.38 9.27 -4.80
CA ALA A 87 1.81 10.51 -5.44
C ALA A 87 3.21 10.95 -4.99
#